data_ab9f27c8e7d50ddd2743452e4779828f
#
_entry.id   ab9f27c8e7d50ddd2743452e4779828f
#
_cell.length_a   1.000
_cell.length_b   1.000
_cell.length_c   1.000
_cell.angle_alpha   90.00
_cell.angle_beta   90.00
_cell.angle_gamma   90.00
#
_symmetry.space_group_name_H-M   'P 1'
#
loop_
_entity.id
_entity.type
_entity.pdbx_description
1 polymer ?
#
loop_
_entity_poly.entity_id
_entity_poly.type
_entity_poly.pdbx_seq_one_letter_code
_entity_poly.pdbx_strand_id
1 'polypeptide(L)'
;VSFLVKALAQVDYAAFFDHWLRVHVPNVKKTMEKVGGFRYVVSHSIDPEQEQYAGLAELYFHDASGWDEYRDTIEPDGMEAWVDGTGMLVLRGQTEMVGIP
;
A
#
# COMPACT_ATOMS: atom_id res chain seq x y z
N VAL A 1 -8.49 1.01 -4.25
CA VAL A 1 -8.26 0.96 -2.81
C VAL A 1 -7.00 1.72 -2.48
N SER A 2 -7.09 2.63 -1.55
CA SER A 2 -5.97 3.48 -1.15
C SER A 2 -5.65 3.27 0.31
N PHE A 3 -4.36 3.15 0.61
CA PHE A 3 -3.85 3.04 1.97
C PHE A 3 -2.97 4.24 2.30
N LEU A 4 -3.32 4.98 3.32
CA LEU A 4 -2.40 5.93 3.94
C LEU A 4 -1.67 5.20 5.06
N VAL A 5 -0.37 5.02 4.87
CA VAL A 5 0.45 4.14 5.69
C VAL A 5 1.19 4.96 6.74
N LYS A 6 0.95 4.64 8.01
CA LYS A 6 1.62 5.25 9.14
C LYS A 6 2.69 4.31 9.68
N ALA A 7 3.92 4.81 9.83
CA ALA A 7 5.00 4.03 10.40
C ALA A 7 4.91 3.99 11.93
N LEU A 8 5.49 2.96 12.53
CA LEU A 8 5.68 2.91 13.97
C LEU A 8 6.56 4.08 14.43
N ALA A 9 6.35 4.52 15.68
CA ALA A 9 7.18 5.56 16.26
C ALA A 9 8.65 5.12 16.29
N GLN A 10 9.56 6.06 16.01
CA GLN A 10 11.01 5.84 16.04
C GLN A 10 11.52 4.77 15.06
N VAL A 11 10.77 4.52 14.00
CA VAL A 11 11.20 3.60 12.95
C VAL A 11 12.41 4.16 12.19
N ASP A 12 13.29 3.28 11.74
CA ASP A 12 14.31 3.66 10.76
C ASP A 12 13.64 3.72 9.39
N TYR A 13 13.38 4.94 8.89
CA TYR A 13 12.65 5.12 7.63
C TYR A 13 13.39 4.56 6.43
N ALA A 14 14.72 4.65 6.40
CA ALA A 14 15.49 4.09 5.31
C ALA A 14 15.32 2.57 5.24
N ALA A 15 15.39 1.89 6.38
CA ALA A 15 15.17 0.46 6.47
C ALA A 15 13.72 0.08 6.15
N PHE A 16 12.76 0.86 6.62
CA PHE A 16 11.34 0.64 6.34
C PHE A 16 11.05 0.75 4.85
N PHE A 17 11.51 1.82 4.21
CA PHE A 17 11.29 2.01 2.78
C PHE A 17 12.00 0.97 1.94
N ASP A 18 13.18 0.52 2.37
CA ASP A 18 13.87 -0.59 1.71
C ASP A 18 13.05 -1.88 1.77
N HIS A 19 12.54 -2.24 2.95
CA HIS A 19 11.66 -3.40 3.11
C HIS A 19 10.40 -3.26 2.25
N TRP A 20 9.78 -2.09 2.26
CA TRP A 20 8.58 -1.82 1.47
C TRP A 20 8.83 -2.07 0.00
N LEU A 21 9.92 -1.51 -0.56
CA LEU A 21 10.21 -1.61 -1.98
C LEU A 21 10.74 -2.99 -2.40
N ARG A 22 11.57 -3.61 -1.57
CA ARG A 22 12.25 -4.86 -1.95
C ARG A 22 11.47 -6.11 -1.59
N VAL A 23 10.65 -6.08 -0.56
CA VAL A 23 9.93 -7.24 -0.05
C VAL A 23 8.43 -7.10 -0.29
N HIS A 24 7.84 -6.01 0.17
CA HIS A 24 6.39 -5.83 0.12
C HIS A 24 5.88 -5.56 -1.30
N VAL A 25 6.51 -4.66 -2.03
CA VAL A 25 6.09 -4.32 -3.40
C VAL A 25 6.08 -5.55 -4.32
N PRO A 26 7.12 -6.39 -4.38
CA PRO A 26 7.06 -7.61 -5.18
C PRO A 26 5.95 -8.56 -4.78
N ASN A 27 5.68 -8.69 -3.48
CA ASN A 27 4.59 -9.53 -2.97
C ASN A 27 3.23 -9.01 -3.43
N VAL A 28 2.98 -7.72 -3.27
CA VAL A 28 1.74 -7.08 -3.72
C VAL A 28 1.57 -7.21 -5.22
N LYS A 29 2.62 -6.94 -5.98
CA LYS A 29 2.60 -7.01 -7.44
C LYS A 29 2.25 -8.42 -7.92
N LYS A 30 2.89 -9.44 -7.35
CA LYS A 30 2.61 -10.83 -7.67
C LYS A 30 1.15 -11.19 -7.37
N THR A 31 0.64 -10.75 -6.24
CA THR A 31 -0.74 -11.01 -5.84
C THR A 31 -1.73 -10.28 -6.74
N MET A 32 -1.46 -9.02 -7.08
CA MET A 32 -2.27 -8.24 -8.00
C MET A 32 -2.40 -8.93 -9.37
N GLU A 33 -1.32 -9.47 -9.88
CA GLU A 33 -1.32 -10.20 -11.15
C GLU A 33 -2.22 -11.44 -11.10
N LYS A 34 -2.26 -12.13 -9.96
CA LYS A 34 -3.11 -13.31 -9.78
C LYS A 34 -4.59 -13.00 -9.72
N VAL A 35 -4.96 -11.85 -9.17
CA VAL A 35 -6.37 -11.51 -8.91
C VAL A 35 -6.92 -10.46 -9.88
N GLY A 36 -6.20 -10.19 -10.95
CA GLY A 36 -6.67 -9.25 -11.96
C GLY A 36 -6.59 -7.80 -11.58
N GLY A 37 -5.71 -7.43 -10.67
CA GLY A 37 -5.36 -6.05 -10.40
C GLY A 37 -4.57 -5.48 -11.57
N PHE A 38 -4.88 -4.24 -11.97
CA PHE A 38 -4.28 -3.68 -13.17
C PHE A 38 -3.37 -2.48 -12.93
N ARG A 39 -3.37 -1.93 -11.74
CA ARG A 39 -2.52 -0.79 -11.41
C ARG A 39 -2.17 -0.79 -9.93
N TYR A 40 -0.91 -0.51 -9.63
CA TYR A 40 -0.39 -0.42 -8.27
C TYR A 40 0.58 0.75 -8.22
N VAL A 41 0.33 1.69 -7.32
CA VAL A 41 1.13 2.90 -7.15
C VAL A 41 1.56 3.01 -5.70
N VAL A 42 2.85 3.25 -5.48
CA VAL A 42 3.40 3.52 -4.15
C VAL A 42 4.06 4.88 -4.16
N SER A 43 3.72 5.69 -3.16
CA SER A 43 4.34 6.99 -2.94
C SER A 43 4.88 7.05 -1.54
N HIS A 44 6.16 7.36 -1.39
CA HIS A 44 6.77 7.57 -0.09
C HIS A 44 6.82 9.06 0.23
N SER A 45 6.63 9.42 1.49
CA SER A 45 6.85 10.78 1.96
C SER A 45 8.30 11.19 1.73
N ILE A 46 8.52 12.40 1.25
CA ILE A 46 9.87 12.97 1.12
C ILE A 46 10.41 13.49 2.45
N ASP A 47 9.54 13.66 3.43
CA ASP A 47 9.91 14.11 4.78
C ASP A 47 9.11 13.32 5.82
N PRO A 48 9.37 12.00 5.93
CA PRO A 48 8.54 11.11 6.76
C PRO A 48 8.59 11.43 8.24
N GLU A 49 9.65 12.07 8.73
CA GLU A 49 9.77 12.43 10.14
C GLU A 49 8.85 13.58 10.53
N GLN A 50 8.45 14.40 9.56
CA GLN A 50 7.58 15.56 9.77
C GLN A 50 6.14 15.32 9.35
N GLU A 51 5.89 14.27 8.58
CA GLU A 51 4.57 13.95 8.04
C GLU A 51 3.86 12.94 8.93
N GLN A 52 2.54 13.04 8.98
CA GLN A 52 1.70 12.09 9.71
C GLN A 52 1.79 10.68 9.10
N TYR A 53 1.88 10.60 7.79
CA TYR A 53 1.93 9.33 7.06
C TYR A 53 3.25 9.17 6.33
N ALA A 54 3.77 7.95 6.36
CA ALA A 54 5.03 7.61 5.68
C ALA A 54 4.84 7.43 4.18
N GLY A 55 3.65 7.09 3.74
CA GLY A 55 3.40 6.88 2.33
C GLY A 55 1.97 6.54 2.01
N LEU A 56 1.74 6.35 0.72
CA LEU A 56 0.45 6.02 0.14
C LEU A 56 0.62 4.82 -0.79
N ALA A 57 -0.28 3.86 -0.70
CA ALA A 57 -0.37 2.78 -1.67
C ALA A 57 -1.76 2.79 -2.30
N GLU A 58 -1.82 2.65 -3.61
CA GLU A 58 -3.06 2.61 -4.37
C GLU A 58 -3.11 1.34 -5.20
N LEU A 59 -4.18 0.57 -5.03
CA LEU A 59 -4.41 -0.68 -5.74
C LEU A 59 -5.70 -0.56 -6.54
N TYR A 60 -5.63 -0.87 -7.82
CA TYR A 60 -6.75 -0.75 -8.74
C TYR A 60 -7.18 -2.11 -9.26
N PHE A 61 -8.47 -2.40 -9.15
CA PHE A 61 -9.12 -3.62 -9.62
C PHE A 61 -10.29 -3.23 -10.52
N HIS A 62 -10.69 -4.13 -11.41
CA HIS A 62 -11.81 -3.86 -12.31
C HIS A 62 -13.16 -3.82 -11.59
N ASP A 63 -13.27 -4.53 -10.47
CA ASP A 63 -14.46 -4.55 -9.63
C ASP A 63 -14.13 -4.86 -8.18
N ALA A 64 -15.13 -4.79 -7.31
CA ALA A 64 -14.94 -5.00 -5.87
C ALA A 64 -14.49 -6.43 -5.52
N SER A 65 -14.80 -7.42 -6.36
CA SER A 65 -14.39 -8.79 -6.10
C SER A 65 -12.88 -8.96 -6.18
N GLY A 66 -12.20 -8.18 -7.00
CA GLY A 66 -10.73 -8.19 -7.08
C GLY A 66 -10.07 -7.83 -5.76
N TRP A 67 -10.61 -6.85 -5.06
CA TRP A 67 -10.12 -6.48 -3.73
C TRP A 67 -10.31 -7.61 -2.72
N ASP A 68 -11.49 -8.26 -2.73
CA ASP A 68 -11.76 -9.37 -1.82
C ASP A 68 -10.82 -10.56 -2.09
N GLU A 69 -10.61 -10.90 -3.34
CA GLU A 69 -9.65 -11.94 -3.73
C GLU A 69 -8.21 -11.58 -3.34
N TYR A 70 -7.84 -10.32 -3.50
CA TYR A 70 -6.51 -9.83 -3.09
C TYR A 70 -6.29 -10.06 -1.58
N ARG A 71 -7.24 -9.67 -0.75
CA ARG A 71 -7.12 -9.85 0.70
C ARG A 71 -7.00 -11.31 1.10
N ASP A 72 -7.70 -12.19 0.39
CA ASP A 72 -7.66 -13.63 0.66
C ASP A 72 -6.39 -14.30 0.14
N THR A 73 -5.70 -13.67 -0.80
CA THR A 73 -4.55 -14.25 -1.51
C THR A 73 -3.21 -13.74 -1.03
N ILE A 74 -3.13 -12.46 -0.62
CA ILE A 74 -1.88 -11.84 -0.19
C ILE A 74 -1.28 -12.57 1.01
N GLU A 75 0.00 -12.88 0.94
CA GLU A 75 0.70 -13.53 2.03
C GLU A 75 1.41 -12.52 2.93
N PRO A 76 1.59 -12.84 4.23
CA PRO A 76 2.39 -11.99 5.11
C PRO A 76 3.83 -11.89 4.62
N ASP A 77 4.41 -10.68 4.73
CA ASP A 77 5.78 -10.43 4.29
C ASP A 77 6.59 -9.60 5.31
N GLY A 78 6.08 -9.46 6.52
CA GLY A 78 6.74 -8.72 7.58
C GLY A 78 6.45 -7.22 7.59
N MET A 79 5.63 -6.72 6.66
CA MET A 79 5.29 -5.30 6.60
C MET A 79 4.64 -4.80 7.89
N GLU A 80 3.86 -5.64 8.55
CA GLU A 80 3.18 -5.33 9.81
C GLU A 80 4.13 -5.00 10.96
N ALA A 81 5.39 -5.40 10.88
CA ALA A 81 6.40 -5.06 11.90
C ALA A 81 6.85 -3.59 11.83
N TRP A 82 6.55 -2.90 10.74
CA TRP A 82 7.01 -1.55 10.48
C TRP A 82 5.90 -0.49 10.59
N VAL A 83 4.63 -0.92 10.55
CA VAL A 83 3.50 -0.01 10.45
C VAL A 83 2.69 0.04 11.73
N ASP A 84 2.09 1.20 11.98
CA ASP A 84 1.11 1.38 13.04
C ASP A 84 -0.28 1.13 12.48
N GLY A 85 -0.78 -0.10 12.68
CA GLY A 85 -2.08 -0.51 12.16
C GLY A 85 -3.25 0.30 12.71
N THR A 86 -3.10 0.90 13.90
CA THR A 86 -4.16 1.73 14.48
C THR A 86 -4.23 3.12 13.86
N GLY A 87 -3.14 3.57 13.25
CA GLY A 87 -3.06 4.88 12.62
C GLY A 87 -3.23 4.86 11.10
N MET A 88 -3.35 3.68 10.50
CA MET A 88 -3.54 3.57 9.05
C MET A 88 -4.96 3.91 8.64
N LEU A 89 -5.08 4.57 7.49
CA LEU A 89 -6.38 4.82 6.85
C LEU A 89 -6.47 4.01 5.57
N VAL A 90 -7.61 3.34 5.40
CA VAL A 90 -7.92 2.55 4.20
C VAL A 90 -9.19 3.11 3.58
N LEU A 91 -9.10 3.52 2.32
CA LEU A 91 -10.25 3.96 1.54
C LEU A 91 -10.51 2.96 0.44
N ARG A 92 -11.71 2.39 0.45
CA ARG A 92 -12.23 1.62 -0.66
C ARG A 92 -13.17 2.53 -1.43
N GLY A 93 -12.84 2.78 -2.68
CA GLY A 93 -13.61 3.71 -3.49
C GLY A 93 -13.69 3.25 -4.92
N GLN A 94 -14.47 3.98 -5.69
CA GLN A 94 -14.59 3.80 -7.13
C GLN A 94 -13.91 4.98 -7.80
N THR A 95 -13.03 4.68 -8.76
CA THR A 95 -12.42 5.73 -9.58
C THR A 95 -13.41 6.12 -10.67
N GLU A 96 -13.87 7.34 -10.60
CA GLU A 96 -14.86 7.85 -11.56
C GLU A 96 -14.21 8.65 -12.68
N MET A 97 -13.01 9.18 -12.45
CA MET A 97 -12.30 9.96 -13.45
C MET A 97 -10.81 9.77 -13.29
N VAL A 98 -10.16 9.46 -14.39
CA VAL A 98 -8.71 9.55 -14.48
C VAL A 98 -8.45 10.76 -15.36
N GLY A 99 -8.34 11.91 -14.72
CA GLY A 99 -8.18 13.17 -15.43
C GLY A 99 -6.72 13.52 -15.61
N ILE A 100 -6.43 14.05 -16.77
CA ILE A 100 -5.15 14.67 -17.04
C ILE A 100 -5.44 16.04 -17.60
N PRO A 101 -4.93 17.09 -16.98
CA PRO A 101 -5.05 18.42 -17.53
C PRO A 101 -4.32 18.51 -18.86
#